data_2b55bddc706070f5c70f71e187b3e748
#
_entry.id   2b55bddc706070f5c70f71e187b3e748
#
_cell.length_a   1.000
_cell.length_b   1.000
_cell.length_c   1.000
_cell.angle_alpha   90.00
_cell.angle_beta   90.00
_cell.angle_gamma   90.00
#
_symmetry.space_group_name_H-M   'P 1'
#
loop_
_entity.id
_entity.type
_entity.pdbx_description
1 polymer ?
#
loop_
_entity_poly.entity_id
_entity_poly.type
_entity_poly.pdbx_seq_one_letter_code
_entity_poly.pdbx_strand_id
1 'polypeptide(L)'
;VEEIGVLFDGVISKLEKQVKRTADVSEAVTPEKEQAAQKLSELLGHAVEVVPAAEMDNFVKDKVSAAPLLKPFTPDHIVYCGPYPLFVEKIEQAKKVLDAFMAENDKEPRLILVQGVGGFIMEDDKGKAAKAQLLVKDAIKLAVYAESFGGALQMTDDITYFITHWEAEAYRSKK
;
A
#
# COMPACT_ATOMS: atom_id res chain seq x y z
N VAL A 1 25.04 -14.75 20.49
CA VAL A 1 23.72 -14.89 19.79
C VAL A 1 22.58 -14.73 20.79
N GLU A 2 22.62 -15.41 21.95
CA GLU A 2 21.60 -15.31 23.03
C GLU A 2 21.42 -13.86 23.53
N GLU A 3 22.51 -13.15 23.81
CA GLU A 3 22.47 -11.76 24.28
C GLU A 3 21.79 -10.80 23.30
N ILE A 4 21.97 -11.02 21.98
CA ILE A 4 21.30 -10.23 20.94
C ILE A 4 19.80 -10.47 20.97
N GLY A 5 19.37 -11.73 21.15
CA GLY A 5 17.96 -12.08 21.31
C GLY A 5 17.31 -11.36 22.49
N VAL A 6 17.94 -11.42 23.65
CA VAL A 6 17.43 -10.75 24.87
C VAL A 6 17.32 -9.22 24.70
N LEU A 7 18.28 -8.58 24.04
CA LEU A 7 18.22 -7.15 23.75
C LEU A 7 17.07 -6.82 22.77
N PHE A 8 16.93 -7.62 21.71
CA PHE A 8 15.87 -7.45 20.72
C PHE A 8 14.48 -7.61 21.36
N ASP A 9 14.26 -8.68 22.12
CA ASP A 9 13.01 -8.93 22.83
C ASP A 9 12.71 -7.82 23.85
N GLY A 10 13.74 -7.30 24.52
CA GLY A 10 13.62 -6.18 25.44
C GLY A 10 13.17 -4.88 24.76
N VAL A 11 13.64 -4.61 23.53
CA VAL A 11 13.21 -3.45 22.73
C VAL A 11 11.77 -3.65 22.25
N ILE A 12 11.45 -4.81 21.68
CA ILE A 12 10.11 -5.13 21.20
C ILE A 12 9.08 -5.00 22.33
N SER A 13 9.34 -5.60 23.50
CA SER A 13 8.43 -5.50 24.64
C SER A 13 8.19 -4.06 25.13
N LYS A 14 9.18 -3.17 24.99
CA LYS A 14 9.00 -1.75 25.32
C LYS A 14 8.13 -1.04 24.30
N LEU A 15 8.29 -1.35 23.01
CA LEU A 15 7.48 -0.77 21.93
C LEU A 15 6.03 -1.26 22.04
N GLU A 16 5.80 -2.56 22.24
CA GLU A 16 4.47 -3.16 22.37
C GLU A 16 3.64 -2.52 23.49
N LYS A 17 4.27 -2.17 24.62
CA LYS A 17 3.60 -1.47 25.74
C LYS A 17 3.11 -0.07 25.38
N GLN A 18 3.61 0.55 24.32
CA GLN A 18 3.21 1.88 23.87
C GLN A 18 2.21 1.84 22.74
N VAL A 19 2.03 0.68 22.10
CA VAL A 19 1.06 0.51 21.00
C VAL A 19 -0.36 0.71 21.53
N LYS A 20 -1.07 1.70 20.98
CA LYS A 20 -2.43 2.06 21.39
C LYS A 20 -3.50 1.15 20.80
N ARG A 21 -3.26 0.63 19.60
CA ARG A 21 -4.13 -0.32 18.91
C ARG A 21 -3.34 -1.19 17.95
N THR A 22 -3.86 -2.36 17.63
CA THR A 22 -3.31 -3.27 16.63
C THR A 22 -4.03 -3.10 15.30
N ALA A 23 -3.29 -3.26 14.19
CA ALA A 23 -3.88 -3.25 12.86
C ALA A 23 -4.67 -4.54 12.61
N ASP A 24 -5.90 -4.41 12.16
CA ASP A 24 -6.69 -5.56 11.70
C ASP A 24 -6.43 -5.84 10.23
N VAL A 25 -5.50 -6.74 9.96
CA VAL A 25 -5.18 -7.19 8.59
C VAL A 25 -5.83 -8.55 8.25
N SER A 26 -6.86 -8.96 9.01
CA SER A 26 -7.69 -10.12 8.69
C SER A 26 -8.36 -9.94 7.32
N GLU A 27 -8.66 -11.06 6.68
CA GLU A 27 -9.32 -11.03 5.38
C GLU A 27 -10.73 -10.43 5.47
N ALA A 28 -10.96 -9.37 4.70
CA ALA A 28 -12.23 -8.67 4.61
C ALA A 28 -12.55 -8.34 3.15
N VAL A 29 -12.93 -9.38 2.41
CA VAL A 29 -13.43 -9.26 1.05
C VAL A 29 -14.94 -9.36 1.10
N THR A 30 -15.62 -8.39 0.49
CA THR A 30 -17.08 -8.37 0.36
C THR A 30 -17.48 -8.43 -1.12
N PRO A 31 -18.71 -8.87 -1.44
CA PRO A 31 -19.19 -8.85 -2.83
C PRO A 31 -19.09 -7.48 -3.49
N GLU A 32 -19.29 -6.40 -2.74
CA GLU A 32 -19.17 -5.02 -3.23
C GLU A 32 -17.72 -4.68 -3.61
N LYS A 33 -16.74 -5.13 -2.82
CA LYS A 33 -15.31 -4.96 -3.13
C LYS A 33 -14.92 -5.77 -4.38
N GLU A 34 -15.42 -6.99 -4.53
CA GLU A 34 -15.18 -7.81 -5.73
C GLU A 34 -15.79 -7.18 -6.98
N GLN A 35 -17.02 -6.67 -6.90
CA GLN A 35 -17.64 -5.94 -8.02
C GLN A 35 -16.86 -4.67 -8.37
N ALA A 36 -16.35 -3.96 -7.37
CA ALA A 36 -15.51 -2.79 -7.58
C ALA A 36 -14.19 -3.15 -8.29
N ALA A 37 -13.54 -4.26 -7.89
CA ALA A 37 -12.33 -4.76 -8.55
C ALA A 37 -12.59 -5.10 -10.02
N GLN A 38 -13.71 -5.79 -10.31
CA GLN A 38 -14.09 -6.09 -11.68
C GLN A 38 -14.33 -4.82 -12.50
N LYS A 39 -15.06 -3.87 -11.97
CA LYS A 39 -15.32 -2.57 -12.63
C LYS A 39 -14.04 -1.79 -12.86
N LEU A 40 -13.11 -1.75 -11.91
CA LEU A 40 -11.78 -1.16 -12.10
C LEU A 40 -11.01 -1.86 -13.20
N SER A 41 -11.02 -3.21 -13.23
CA SER A 41 -10.36 -3.99 -14.28
C SER A 41 -10.89 -3.63 -15.67
N GLU A 42 -12.21 -3.51 -15.84
CA GLU A 42 -12.83 -3.10 -17.10
C GLU A 42 -12.45 -1.66 -17.51
N LEU A 43 -12.42 -0.72 -16.55
CA LEU A 43 -12.10 0.69 -16.80
C LEU A 43 -10.62 0.93 -17.12
N LEU A 44 -9.73 0.19 -16.47
CA LEU A 44 -8.28 0.42 -16.54
C LEU A 44 -7.59 -0.49 -17.55
N GLY A 45 -8.20 -1.61 -17.93
CA GLY A 45 -7.64 -2.58 -18.89
C GLY A 45 -6.56 -3.49 -18.30
N HIS A 46 -6.50 -3.61 -16.96
CA HIS A 46 -5.56 -4.44 -16.21
C HIS A 46 -6.29 -5.36 -15.25
N ALA A 47 -5.64 -6.44 -14.83
CA ALA A 47 -6.14 -7.24 -13.73
C ALA A 47 -6.11 -6.42 -12.43
N VAL A 48 -7.23 -6.42 -11.71
CA VAL A 48 -7.37 -5.71 -10.44
C VAL A 48 -7.91 -6.66 -9.37
N GLU A 49 -7.20 -6.74 -8.25
CA GLU A 49 -7.56 -7.61 -7.13
C GLU A 49 -7.80 -6.78 -5.85
N VAL A 50 -8.73 -7.22 -5.01
CA VAL A 50 -9.00 -6.59 -3.70
C VAL A 50 -7.81 -6.80 -2.76
N VAL A 51 -7.42 -5.77 -2.01
CA VAL A 51 -6.54 -5.92 -0.85
C VAL A 51 -7.35 -6.46 0.32
N PRO A 52 -7.17 -7.71 0.74
CA PRO A 52 -8.01 -8.35 1.74
C PRO A 52 -7.56 -7.98 3.17
N ALA A 53 -7.82 -6.76 3.61
CA ALA A 53 -7.46 -6.25 4.93
C ALA A 53 -8.61 -5.42 5.51
N ALA A 54 -9.13 -5.80 6.68
CA ALA A 54 -10.24 -5.10 7.33
C ALA A 54 -9.89 -3.64 7.67
N GLU A 55 -8.67 -3.39 8.11
CA GLU A 55 -8.18 -2.04 8.43
C GLU A 55 -8.19 -1.08 7.22
N MET A 56 -8.19 -1.60 5.99
CA MET A 56 -8.24 -0.78 4.78
C MET A 56 -9.45 0.16 4.77
N ASP A 57 -10.58 -0.26 5.32
CA ASP A 57 -11.80 0.54 5.37
C ASP A 57 -11.62 1.84 6.19
N ASN A 58 -10.69 1.86 7.12
CA ASN A 58 -10.31 3.06 7.87
C ASN A 58 -9.50 4.05 7.04
N PHE A 59 -8.68 3.56 6.12
CA PHE A 59 -7.83 4.39 5.27
C PHE A 59 -8.54 4.95 4.03
N VAL A 60 -9.64 4.34 3.60
CA VAL A 60 -10.35 4.79 2.39
C VAL A 60 -11.56 5.68 2.68
N LYS A 61 -11.76 6.17 3.90
CA LYS A 61 -12.86 7.07 4.26
C LYS A 61 -12.81 8.38 3.46
N ASP A 62 -11.63 8.94 3.35
CA ASP A 62 -11.32 10.15 2.61
C ASP A 62 -9.81 10.24 2.32
N LYS A 63 -9.38 11.27 1.59
CA LYS A 63 -7.97 11.48 1.23
C LYS A 63 -7.08 11.76 2.44
N VAL A 64 -7.61 12.34 3.51
CA VAL A 64 -6.85 12.63 4.74
C VAL A 64 -6.56 11.31 5.47
N SER A 65 -7.56 10.47 5.61
CA SER A 65 -7.42 9.13 6.19
C SER A 65 -6.47 8.24 5.36
N ALA A 66 -6.43 8.43 4.04
CA ALA A 66 -5.55 7.70 3.13
C ALA A 66 -4.09 8.18 3.17
N ALA A 67 -3.84 9.40 3.63
CA ALA A 67 -2.51 10.03 3.57
C ALA A 67 -1.35 9.15 4.07
N PRO A 68 -1.49 8.35 5.16
CA PRO A 68 -0.43 7.44 5.60
C PRO A 68 -0.05 6.36 4.59
N LEU A 69 -0.95 6.00 3.67
CA LEU A 69 -0.70 4.98 2.65
C LEU A 69 -0.37 5.55 1.26
N LEU A 70 -0.39 6.88 1.08
CA LEU A 70 -0.13 7.51 -0.23
C LEU A 70 1.35 7.70 -0.56
N LYS A 71 2.25 7.32 0.35
CA LYS A 71 3.71 7.30 0.13
C LYS A 71 4.30 6.02 0.69
N PRO A 72 5.41 5.53 0.14
CA PRO A 72 6.03 4.30 0.61
C PRO A 72 6.74 4.49 1.95
N PHE A 73 6.77 3.45 2.77
CA PHE A 73 7.56 3.39 4.00
C PHE A 73 8.96 2.80 3.77
N THR A 74 9.09 1.89 2.80
CA THR A 74 10.32 1.12 2.56
C THR A 74 10.59 0.99 1.06
N PRO A 75 11.84 0.67 0.67
CA PRO A 75 12.16 0.37 -0.73
C PRO A 75 11.31 -0.76 -1.33
N ASP A 76 10.96 -1.78 -0.54
CA ASP A 76 10.13 -2.89 -1.02
C ASP A 76 8.71 -2.43 -1.37
N HIS A 77 8.14 -1.46 -0.63
CA HIS A 77 6.86 -0.85 -1.00
C HIS A 77 6.94 -0.18 -2.37
N ILE A 78 8.05 0.52 -2.69
CA ILE A 78 8.26 1.14 -4.01
C ILE A 78 8.31 0.08 -5.10
N VAL A 79 9.11 -0.97 -4.90
CA VAL A 79 9.37 -2.00 -5.92
C VAL A 79 8.11 -2.80 -6.25
N TYR A 80 7.31 -3.16 -5.23
CA TYR A 80 6.17 -4.08 -5.41
C TYR A 80 4.81 -3.39 -5.44
N CYS A 81 4.64 -2.24 -4.77
CA CYS A 81 3.37 -1.51 -4.74
C CYS A 81 3.37 -0.25 -5.64
N GLY A 82 4.51 0.05 -6.27
CA GLY A 82 4.71 1.30 -7.01
C GLY A 82 5.10 2.46 -6.10
N PRO A 83 5.73 3.51 -6.68
CA PRO A 83 6.26 4.63 -5.90
C PRO A 83 5.16 5.46 -5.23
N TYR A 84 4.01 5.61 -5.90
CA TYR A 84 2.89 6.41 -5.41
C TYR A 84 1.57 5.69 -5.65
N PRO A 85 0.80 5.40 -4.59
CA PRO A 85 -0.57 4.89 -4.72
C PRO A 85 -1.51 5.92 -5.33
N LEU A 86 -2.51 5.43 -6.07
CA LEU A 86 -3.54 6.25 -6.67
C LEU A 86 -4.74 6.37 -5.71
N PHE A 87 -5.20 7.59 -5.43
CA PHE A 87 -6.43 7.82 -4.69
C PHE A 87 -7.55 8.25 -5.65
N VAL A 88 -8.68 7.55 -5.59
CA VAL A 88 -9.85 7.75 -6.47
C VAL A 88 -11.07 8.01 -5.60
N GLU A 89 -11.69 9.19 -5.75
CA GLU A 89 -12.90 9.55 -4.99
C GLU A 89 -14.14 8.81 -5.49
N LYS A 90 -14.24 8.57 -6.81
CA LYS A 90 -15.36 7.87 -7.44
C LYS A 90 -14.84 6.90 -8.47
N ILE A 91 -15.26 5.66 -8.39
CA ILE A 91 -14.75 4.57 -9.24
C ILE A 91 -14.87 4.86 -10.73
N GLU A 92 -15.92 5.58 -11.14
CA GLU A 92 -16.15 5.98 -12.53
C GLU A 92 -15.08 6.96 -13.07
N GLN A 93 -14.35 7.60 -12.18
CA GLN A 93 -13.27 8.53 -12.51
C GLN A 93 -11.89 7.85 -12.57
N ALA A 94 -11.80 6.56 -12.24
CA ALA A 94 -10.53 5.85 -12.10
C ALA A 94 -9.63 6.01 -13.33
N LYS A 95 -10.16 5.82 -14.53
CA LYS A 95 -9.41 5.99 -15.79
C LYS A 95 -8.88 7.41 -15.95
N LYS A 96 -9.72 8.43 -15.73
CA LYS A 96 -9.31 9.84 -15.83
C LYS A 96 -8.23 10.18 -14.81
N VAL A 97 -8.35 9.67 -13.57
CA VAL A 97 -7.37 9.91 -12.51
C VAL A 97 -6.06 9.21 -12.83
N LEU A 98 -6.11 7.97 -13.35
CA LEU A 98 -4.92 7.25 -13.82
C LEU A 98 -4.23 7.97 -14.97
N ASP A 99 -4.96 8.44 -15.97
CA ASP A 99 -4.38 9.16 -17.12
C ASP A 99 -3.69 10.46 -16.67
N ALA A 100 -4.30 11.20 -15.74
CA ALA A 100 -3.69 12.40 -15.17
C ALA A 100 -2.44 12.04 -14.34
N PHE A 101 -2.48 10.96 -13.57
CA PHE A 101 -1.32 10.46 -12.83
C PHE A 101 -0.16 10.08 -13.77
N MET A 102 -0.46 9.38 -14.87
CA MET A 102 0.56 8.94 -15.85
C MET A 102 1.14 10.11 -16.67
N ALA A 103 0.43 11.24 -16.76
CA ALA A 103 0.99 12.44 -17.37
C ALA A 103 2.10 13.10 -16.54
N GLU A 104 2.13 12.83 -15.24
CA GLU A 104 3.09 13.40 -14.27
C GLU A 104 4.12 12.38 -13.79
N ASN A 105 3.85 11.08 -13.99
CA ASN A 105 4.67 9.98 -13.47
C ASN A 105 5.02 8.99 -14.60
N ASP A 106 6.24 8.48 -14.58
CA ASP A 106 6.75 7.51 -15.55
C ASP A 106 6.50 6.05 -15.14
N LYS A 107 5.93 5.82 -13.97
CA LYS A 107 5.58 4.50 -13.43
C LYS A 107 4.10 4.43 -13.07
N GLU A 108 3.49 3.32 -13.43
CA GLU A 108 2.11 3.03 -13.06
C GLU A 108 1.95 2.81 -11.55
N PRO A 109 0.86 3.31 -10.95
CA PRO A 109 0.49 2.97 -9.59
C PRO A 109 0.04 1.50 -9.56
N ARG A 110 0.46 0.74 -8.57
CA ARG A 110 -0.04 -0.62 -8.34
C ARG A 110 -1.09 -0.68 -7.25
N LEU A 111 -1.02 0.21 -6.27
CA LEU A 111 -2.05 0.34 -5.25
C LEU A 111 -3.02 1.44 -5.64
N ILE A 112 -4.30 1.10 -5.70
CA ILE A 112 -5.41 2.03 -5.93
C ILE A 112 -6.29 2.03 -4.68
N LEU A 113 -6.50 3.21 -4.10
CA LEU A 113 -7.41 3.43 -2.98
C LEU A 113 -8.68 4.09 -3.51
N VAL A 114 -9.82 3.43 -3.38
CA VAL A 114 -11.13 3.98 -3.79
C VAL A 114 -11.90 4.40 -2.56
N GLN A 115 -12.25 5.68 -2.48
CA GLN A 115 -12.94 6.26 -1.33
C GLN A 115 -14.22 5.52 -1.01
N GLY A 116 -14.37 5.13 0.27
CA GLY A 116 -15.55 4.45 0.79
C GLY A 116 -15.74 3.00 0.30
N VAL A 117 -14.79 2.45 -0.49
CA VAL A 117 -14.90 1.11 -1.08
C VAL A 117 -13.80 0.19 -0.60
N GLY A 118 -12.53 0.52 -0.84
CA GLY A 118 -11.43 -0.35 -0.47
C GLY A 118 -10.10 -0.02 -1.15
N GLY A 119 -9.09 -0.85 -0.90
CA GLY A 119 -7.81 -0.85 -1.59
C GLY A 119 -7.74 -1.98 -2.62
N PHE A 120 -7.06 -1.72 -3.72
CA PHE A 120 -6.99 -2.64 -4.86
C PHE A 120 -5.57 -2.68 -5.42
N ILE A 121 -5.11 -3.85 -5.84
CA ILE A 121 -3.84 -4.03 -6.56
C ILE A 121 -4.14 -4.15 -8.06
N MET A 122 -3.55 -3.27 -8.84
CA MET A 122 -3.54 -3.29 -10.31
C MET A 122 -2.23 -3.95 -10.77
N GLU A 123 -2.27 -5.23 -11.09
CA GLU A 123 -1.11 -6.02 -11.55
C GLU A 123 -1.59 -7.27 -12.28
N ASP A 124 -1.10 -7.49 -13.50
CA ASP A 124 -1.51 -8.62 -14.36
C ASP A 124 -0.84 -9.94 -13.96
N ASP A 125 0.35 -9.88 -13.33
CA ASP A 125 1.04 -11.05 -12.80
C ASP A 125 0.52 -11.39 -11.40
N LYS A 126 -0.14 -12.54 -11.26
CA LYS A 126 -0.72 -13.00 -9.98
C LYS A 126 0.31 -13.14 -8.85
N GLY A 127 1.54 -13.55 -9.17
CA GLY A 127 2.59 -13.69 -8.17
C GLY A 127 3.06 -12.34 -7.64
N LYS A 128 3.15 -11.33 -8.52
CA LYS A 128 3.45 -9.96 -8.12
C LYS A 128 2.29 -9.31 -7.38
N ALA A 129 1.04 -9.55 -7.83
CA ALA A 129 -0.15 -9.07 -7.13
C ALA A 129 -0.20 -9.58 -5.69
N ALA A 130 0.04 -10.89 -5.47
CA ALA A 130 0.08 -11.47 -4.13
C ALA A 130 1.18 -10.86 -3.25
N LYS A 131 2.38 -10.62 -3.80
CA LYS A 131 3.46 -9.93 -3.07
C LYS A 131 3.06 -8.49 -2.71
N ALA A 132 2.46 -7.75 -3.65
CA ALA A 132 1.99 -6.40 -3.41
C ALA A 132 0.92 -6.36 -2.30
N GLN A 133 -0.03 -7.30 -2.28
CA GLN A 133 -1.03 -7.41 -1.21
C GLN A 133 -0.39 -7.61 0.17
N LEU A 134 0.64 -8.47 0.28
CA LEU A 134 1.36 -8.67 1.54
C LEU A 134 2.05 -7.38 2.02
N LEU A 135 2.69 -6.65 1.10
CA LEU A 135 3.37 -5.39 1.43
C LEU A 135 2.39 -4.26 1.75
N VAL A 136 1.21 -4.22 1.12
CA VAL A 136 0.15 -3.28 1.53
C VAL A 136 -0.34 -3.60 2.94
N LYS A 137 -0.51 -4.87 3.32
CA LYS A 137 -0.82 -5.26 4.71
C LYS A 137 0.27 -4.82 5.69
N ASP A 138 1.54 -4.88 5.27
CA ASP A 138 2.67 -4.38 6.07
C ASP A 138 2.63 -2.85 6.20
N ALA A 139 2.38 -2.12 5.11
CA ALA A 139 2.19 -0.67 5.13
C ALA A 139 1.05 -0.23 6.06
N ILE A 140 -0.07 -0.97 6.06
CA ILE A 140 -1.20 -0.76 6.99
C ILE A 140 -0.73 -0.91 8.44
N LYS A 141 0.01 -1.97 8.76
CA LYS A 141 0.55 -2.18 10.12
C LYS A 141 1.47 -1.04 10.53
N LEU A 142 2.39 -0.64 9.64
CA LEU A 142 3.30 0.48 9.90
C LEU A 142 2.52 1.78 10.16
N ALA A 143 1.52 2.09 9.34
CA ALA A 143 0.69 3.28 9.51
C ALA A 143 -0.04 3.28 10.86
N VAL A 144 -0.66 2.16 11.23
CA VAL A 144 -1.40 2.01 12.50
C VAL A 144 -0.48 2.10 13.71
N TYR A 145 0.65 1.39 13.69
CA TYR A 145 1.57 1.41 14.82
C TYR A 145 2.25 2.76 14.99
N ALA A 146 2.57 3.45 13.87
CA ALA A 146 3.14 4.78 13.89
C ALA A 146 2.28 5.82 14.62
N GLU A 147 0.95 5.64 14.69
CA GLU A 147 0.06 6.49 15.48
C GLU A 147 0.47 6.58 16.95
N SER A 148 1.08 5.52 17.48
CA SER A 148 1.56 5.46 18.87
C SER A 148 2.89 6.19 19.09
N PHE A 149 3.59 6.55 18.01
CA PHE A 149 4.95 7.09 18.02
C PHE A 149 5.08 8.44 17.29
N GLY A 150 4.00 9.19 17.16
CA GLY A 150 4.01 10.53 16.57
C GLY A 150 3.52 10.59 15.12
N GLY A 151 3.08 9.47 14.56
CA GLY A 151 2.51 9.40 13.21
C GLY A 151 3.43 8.72 12.19
N ALA A 152 2.91 8.53 11.00
CA ALA A 152 3.60 7.87 9.91
C ALA A 152 4.77 8.73 9.39
N LEU A 153 5.96 8.12 9.33
CA LEU A 153 7.14 8.71 8.69
C LEU A 153 7.42 7.91 7.42
N GLN A 154 7.03 8.45 6.28
CA GLN A 154 7.22 7.85 4.97
C GLN A 154 8.55 8.29 4.34
N MET A 155 8.95 7.58 3.27
CA MET A 155 10.12 7.96 2.48
C MET A 155 9.89 9.32 1.79
N THR A 156 10.96 10.09 1.67
CA THR A 156 10.94 11.38 0.97
C THR A 156 10.88 11.19 -0.54
N ASP A 157 10.42 12.21 -1.27
CA ASP A 157 10.23 12.10 -2.71
C ASP A 157 11.56 11.90 -3.47
N ASP A 158 12.66 12.49 -2.99
CA ASP A 158 14.00 12.30 -3.53
C ASP A 158 14.51 10.86 -3.37
N ILE A 159 14.31 10.25 -2.19
CA ILE A 159 14.67 8.85 -1.97
C ILE A 159 13.76 7.92 -2.78
N THR A 160 12.47 8.22 -2.84
CA THR A 160 11.50 7.46 -3.66
C THR A 160 11.89 7.50 -5.12
N TYR A 161 12.23 8.69 -5.64
CA TYR A 161 12.70 8.85 -7.02
C TYR A 161 13.99 8.06 -7.28
N PHE A 162 14.99 8.16 -6.38
CA PHE A 162 16.25 7.42 -6.51
C PHE A 162 16.02 5.92 -6.61
N ILE A 163 15.22 5.34 -5.70
CA ILE A 163 14.96 3.89 -5.69
C ILE A 163 14.17 3.45 -6.93
N THR A 164 13.18 4.25 -7.35
CA THR A 164 12.38 3.98 -8.54
C THR A 164 13.22 3.87 -9.82
N HIS A 165 14.34 4.64 -9.90
CA HIS A 165 15.21 4.71 -11.07
C HIS A 165 16.53 3.94 -10.88
N TRP A 166 16.72 3.26 -9.74
CA TRP A 166 17.93 2.49 -9.50
C TRP A 166 17.91 1.17 -10.28
N GLU A 167 18.93 0.97 -11.15
CA GLU A 167 19.01 -0.20 -12.03
C GLU A 167 18.96 -1.54 -11.30
N ALA A 168 19.54 -1.64 -10.10
CA ALA A 168 19.52 -2.87 -9.31
C ALA A 168 18.09 -3.27 -8.90
N GLU A 169 17.21 -2.30 -8.57
CA GLU A 169 15.83 -2.57 -8.22
C GLU A 169 14.98 -2.87 -9.47
N ALA A 170 15.26 -2.25 -10.60
CA ALA A 170 14.66 -2.61 -11.88
C ALA A 170 14.96 -4.06 -12.28
N TYR A 171 16.14 -4.60 -11.90
CA TYR A 171 16.48 -6.00 -12.10
C TYR A 171 15.72 -6.94 -11.15
N ARG A 172 15.54 -6.57 -9.88
CA ARG A 172 14.77 -7.35 -8.88
C ARG A 172 13.30 -7.49 -9.28
N SER A 173 12.70 -6.46 -9.83
CA SER A 173 11.27 -6.47 -10.23
C SER A 173 10.98 -7.37 -11.44
N LYS A 174 12.02 -7.80 -12.20
CA LYS A 174 11.89 -8.69 -13.38
C LYS A 174 11.95 -10.18 -13.03
N LYS A 175 12.33 -10.53 -11.81
CA LYS A 175 12.38 -11.90 -11.27
C LYS A 175 11.15 -12.21 -10.41
#